data_5f6734da236bc16bc49fe153c2fe6e7b
#
_entry.id   5f6734da236bc16bc49fe153c2fe6e7b
#
_cell.length_a   1.000
_cell.length_b   1.000
_cell.length_c   1.000
_cell.angle_alpha   90.00
_cell.angle_beta   90.00
_cell.angle_gamma   90.00
#
_symmetry.space_group_name_H-M   'P 1'
#
loop_
_entity.id
_entity.type
_entity.pdbx_description
1 polymer ?
#
loop_
_entity_poly.entity_id
_entity_poly.type
_entity_poly.pdbx_seq_one_letter_code
_entity_poly.pdbx_strand_id
1 'polypeptide(L)'
;VIAVPADQVIPVVDDCVAKGVRALVVISAGFAETGPDGRALERLLVEKVRRAGVRLIGPNCMGIINTHPAVRLNATFSPVAPLEGRVALSTQSGALGLAILDYARRLNLGISTFASIGNKADVSGNDLIQYWAED
;
A
#
# COMPACT_ATOMS: atom_id res chain seq x y z
N VAL A 1 0.62 -3.76 -8.71
CA VAL A 1 0.73 -2.34 -8.37
C VAL A 1 0.06 -1.53 -9.44
N ILE A 2 -0.78 -0.55 -9.06
CA ILE A 2 -1.50 0.35 -9.97
C ILE A 2 -0.99 1.77 -9.75
N ALA A 3 -0.53 2.42 -10.83
CA ALA A 3 0.02 3.76 -10.85
C ALA A 3 -0.40 4.49 -12.16
N VAL A 4 -1.70 4.59 -12.37
CA VAL A 4 -2.33 5.26 -13.52
C VAL A 4 -3.17 6.44 -13.04
N PRO A 5 -3.63 7.37 -13.90
CA PRO A 5 -4.60 8.39 -13.52
C PRO A 5 -5.84 7.80 -12.83
N ALA A 6 -6.45 8.55 -11.89
CA ALA A 6 -7.54 8.05 -11.05
C ALA A 6 -8.73 7.48 -11.84
N ASP A 7 -9.09 8.11 -12.96
CA ASP A 7 -10.15 7.68 -13.87
C ASP A 7 -9.86 6.35 -14.57
N GLN A 8 -8.59 5.95 -14.65
CA GLN A 8 -8.16 4.69 -15.25
C GLN A 8 -8.03 3.54 -14.21
N VAL A 9 -8.10 3.84 -12.93
CA VAL A 9 -7.88 2.82 -11.88
C VAL A 9 -8.96 1.74 -11.91
N ILE A 10 -10.24 2.12 -12.06
CA ILE A 10 -11.35 1.15 -12.03
C ILE A 10 -11.26 0.15 -13.20
N PRO A 11 -11.05 0.56 -14.46
CA PRO A 11 -10.81 -0.39 -15.57
C PRO A 11 -9.64 -1.34 -15.31
N VAL A 12 -8.50 -0.83 -14.80
CA VAL A 12 -7.33 -1.66 -14.48
C VAL A 12 -7.63 -2.66 -13.36
N VAL A 13 -8.44 -2.28 -12.37
CA VAL A 13 -8.88 -3.20 -11.32
C VAL A 13 -9.74 -4.31 -11.89
N ASP A 14 -10.63 -4.03 -12.85
CA ASP A 14 -11.43 -5.05 -13.53
C ASP A 14 -10.54 -6.08 -14.24
N ASP A 15 -9.51 -5.62 -14.95
CA ASP A 15 -8.54 -6.49 -15.60
C ASP A 15 -7.76 -7.34 -14.58
N CYS A 16 -7.36 -6.76 -13.44
CA CYS A 16 -6.69 -7.48 -12.36
C CYS A 16 -7.58 -8.57 -11.76
N VAL A 17 -8.84 -8.25 -11.50
CA VAL A 17 -9.84 -9.22 -11.00
C VAL A 17 -10.04 -10.35 -12.00
N ALA A 18 -10.21 -10.04 -13.29
CA ALA A 18 -10.36 -11.05 -14.34
C ALA A 18 -9.13 -11.97 -14.47
N LYS A 19 -7.94 -11.48 -14.12
CA LYS A 19 -6.68 -12.26 -14.06
C LYS A 19 -6.50 -13.04 -12.75
N GLY A 20 -7.42 -12.96 -11.80
CA GLY A 20 -7.35 -13.68 -10.54
C GLY A 20 -6.33 -13.09 -9.55
N VAL A 21 -6.01 -11.80 -9.65
CA VAL A 21 -5.15 -11.09 -8.68
C VAL A 21 -5.87 -11.03 -7.34
N ARG A 22 -5.17 -11.36 -6.26
CA ARG A 22 -5.75 -11.43 -4.91
C ARG A 22 -5.49 -10.19 -4.04
N ALA A 23 -4.51 -9.38 -4.39
CA ALA A 23 -4.16 -8.17 -3.66
C ALA A 23 -3.65 -7.07 -4.60
N LEU A 24 -4.00 -5.83 -4.28
CA LEU A 24 -3.62 -4.65 -5.05
C LEU A 24 -2.95 -3.61 -4.16
N VAL A 25 -1.97 -2.92 -4.73
CA VAL A 25 -1.41 -1.69 -4.20
C VAL A 25 -1.74 -0.58 -5.19
N VAL A 26 -2.56 0.39 -4.78
CA VAL A 26 -2.95 1.52 -5.62
C VAL A 26 -2.21 2.77 -5.16
N ILE A 27 -1.18 3.14 -5.93
CA ILE A 27 -0.36 4.33 -5.68
C ILE A 27 -1.09 5.59 -6.11
N SER A 28 -1.91 5.50 -7.15
CA SER A 28 -2.67 6.61 -7.73
C SER A 28 -3.39 7.44 -6.68
N ALA A 29 -3.25 8.76 -6.78
CA ALA A 29 -4.03 9.77 -6.05
C ALA A 29 -5.27 10.20 -6.86
N GLY A 30 -6.12 11.06 -6.29
CA GLY A 30 -7.35 11.53 -6.93
C GLY A 30 -8.62 10.88 -6.34
N PHE A 31 -8.53 10.40 -5.11
CA PHE A 31 -9.61 9.72 -4.39
C PHE A 31 -10.14 10.57 -3.22
N ALA A 32 -10.43 9.99 -2.08
CA ALA A 32 -11.10 10.70 -0.95
C ALA A 32 -10.41 11.99 -0.51
N GLU A 33 -9.10 12.11 -0.71
CA GLU A 33 -8.32 13.30 -0.40
C GLU A 33 -8.68 14.53 -1.27
N THR A 34 -9.32 14.32 -2.44
CA THR A 34 -9.69 15.41 -3.35
C THR A 34 -11.11 15.95 -3.12
N GLY A 35 -11.88 15.35 -2.21
CA GLY A 35 -13.22 15.84 -1.86
C GLY A 35 -14.35 14.86 -2.19
N PRO A 36 -15.60 15.35 -2.38
CA PRO A 36 -16.79 14.50 -2.50
C PRO A 36 -16.74 13.51 -3.67
N ASP A 37 -16.30 13.95 -4.84
CA ASP A 37 -16.24 13.09 -6.04
C ASP A 37 -15.16 12.02 -5.90
N GLY A 38 -14.00 12.38 -5.36
CA GLY A 38 -12.94 11.44 -5.04
C GLY A 38 -13.37 10.40 -4.00
N ARG A 39 -14.15 10.81 -2.98
CA ARG A 39 -14.75 9.86 -2.03
C ARG A 39 -15.75 8.91 -2.68
N ALA A 40 -16.51 9.37 -3.66
CA ALA A 40 -17.43 8.50 -4.41
C ALA A 40 -16.65 7.46 -5.22
N LEU A 41 -15.57 7.87 -5.89
CA LEU A 41 -14.69 6.99 -6.65
C LEU A 41 -14.00 5.95 -5.73
N GLU A 42 -13.54 6.38 -4.55
CA GLU A 42 -12.92 5.47 -3.57
C GLU A 42 -13.91 4.43 -3.06
N ARG A 43 -15.15 4.82 -2.76
CA ARG A 43 -16.21 3.86 -2.37
C ARG A 43 -16.46 2.82 -3.45
N LEU A 44 -16.54 3.25 -4.71
CA LEU A 44 -16.70 2.35 -5.86
C LEU A 44 -15.52 1.37 -5.96
N LEU A 45 -14.29 1.86 -5.80
CA LEU A 45 -13.08 1.04 -5.80
C LEU A 45 -13.14 -0.04 -4.70
N VAL A 46 -13.43 0.36 -3.46
CA VAL A 46 -13.51 -0.54 -2.31
C VAL A 46 -14.60 -1.60 -2.49
N GLU A 47 -15.79 -1.18 -2.94
CA GLU A 47 -16.90 -2.09 -3.19
C GLU A 47 -16.53 -3.16 -4.23
N LYS A 48 -15.87 -2.73 -5.31
CA LYS A 48 -15.44 -3.61 -6.40
C LYS A 48 -14.41 -4.65 -5.91
N VAL A 49 -13.36 -4.23 -5.23
CA VAL A 49 -12.31 -5.15 -4.77
C VAL A 49 -12.85 -6.12 -3.71
N ARG A 50 -13.70 -5.65 -2.79
CA ARG A 50 -14.30 -6.50 -1.76
C ARG A 50 -15.26 -7.54 -2.34
N ARG A 51 -16.08 -7.18 -3.31
CA ARG A 51 -16.94 -8.15 -4.03
C ARG A 51 -16.15 -9.25 -4.72
N ALA A 52 -14.95 -8.92 -5.21
CA ALA A 52 -14.07 -9.86 -5.86
C ALA A 52 -13.17 -10.66 -4.87
N GLY A 53 -13.26 -10.41 -3.57
CA GLY A 53 -12.40 -11.03 -2.56
C GLY A 53 -10.93 -10.55 -2.66
N VAL A 54 -10.70 -9.38 -3.24
CA VAL A 54 -9.36 -8.79 -3.41
C VAL A 54 -9.08 -7.82 -2.28
N ARG A 55 -7.87 -7.85 -1.71
CA ARG A 55 -7.45 -6.87 -0.70
C ARG A 55 -6.72 -5.70 -1.37
N LEU A 56 -6.85 -4.51 -0.76
CA LEU A 56 -6.34 -3.26 -1.32
C LEU A 56 -5.52 -2.48 -0.28
N ILE A 57 -4.30 -2.08 -0.64
CA ILE A 57 -3.50 -1.06 0.04
C ILE A 57 -3.55 0.24 -0.77
N GLY A 58 -3.79 1.35 -0.08
CA GLY A 58 -4.03 2.65 -0.68
C GLY A 58 -5.53 2.99 -0.74
N PRO A 59 -5.97 3.78 -1.72
CA PRO A 59 -5.18 4.52 -2.73
C PRO A 59 -4.33 5.65 -2.11
N ASN A 60 -3.66 6.43 -2.98
CA ASN A 60 -2.83 7.57 -2.56
C ASN A 60 -1.75 7.16 -1.54
N CYS A 61 -1.01 6.11 -1.84
CA CYS A 61 0.00 5.52 -0.96
C CYS A 61 1.37 5.44 -1.64
N MET A 62 2.41 5.19 -0.87
CA MET A 62 3.74 4.91 -1.42
C MET A 62 3.94 3.42 -1.75
N GLY A 63 3.15 2.55 -1.15
CA GLY A 63 3.21 1.12 -1.36
C GLY A 63 3.79 0.32 -0.19
N ILE A 64 4.27 -0.88 -0.48
CA ILE A 64 4.74 -1.84 0.53
C ILE A 64 6.12 -2.38 0.22
N ILE A 65 6.88 -2.70 1.27
CA ILE A 65 8.14 -3.45 1.21
C ILE A 65 8.04 -4.61 2.21
N ASN A 66 8.53 -5.79 1.80
CA ASN A 66 8.80 -6.90 2.70
C ASN A 66 10.22 -7.40 2.40
N THR A 67 11.12 -7.31 3.39
CA THR A 67 12.53 -7.65 3.24
C THR A 67 12.83 -9.11 3.52
N HIS A 68 11.85 -9.88 4.03
CA HIS A 68 12.05 -11.28 4.36
C HIS A 68 12.65 -12.05 3.16
N PRO A 69 13.72 -12.86 3.35
CA PRO A 69 14.45 -13.52 2.25
C PRO A 69 13.59 -14.35 1.31
N ALA A 70 12.52 -14.97 1.83
CA ALA A 70 11.58 -15.77 1.03
C ALA A 70 10.58 -14.92 0.22
N VAL A 71 10.43 -13.61 0.52
CA VAL A 71 9.46 -12.72 -0.13
C VAL A 71 10.14 -11.69 -1.02
N ARG A 72 11.07 -10.92 -0.47
CA ARG A 72 11.86 -9.88 -1.16
C ARG A 72 11.01 -8.97 -2.04
N LEU A 73 9.91 -8.48 -1.50
CA LEU A 73 8.98 -7.62 -2.22
C LEU A 73 9.35 -6.15 -2.02
N ASN A 74 9.47 -5.41 -3.10
CA ASN A 74 9.42 -3.95 -3.10
C ASN A 74 8.41 -3.48 -4.14
N ALA A 75 7.23 -3.10 -3.65
CA ALA A 75 6.12 -2.57 -4.43
C ALA A 75 5.91 -1.09 -4.06
N THR A 76 6.99 -0.31 -4.09
CA THR A 76 7.00 1.13 -3.80
C THR A 76 7.72 1.89 -4.91
N PHE A 77 7.62 3.23 -4.87
CA PHE A 77 8.49 4.14 -5.63
C PHE A 77 9.60 4.75 -4.75
N SER A 78 9.88 4.14 -3.58
CA SER A 78 10.96 4.60 -2.70
C SER A 78 12.34 4.42 -3.36
N PRO A 79 13.18 5.44 -3.38
CA PRO A 79 14.59 5.29 -3.79
C PRO A 79 15.44 4.64 -2.70
N VAL A 80 14.90 4.49 -1.49
CA VAL A 80 15.59 3.90 -0.34
C VAL A 80 15.12 2.48 -0.14
N ALA A 81 16.04 1.51 -0.25
CA ALA A 81 15.80 0.13 0.15
C ALA A 81 16.25 -0.04 1.61
N PRO A 82 15.36 -0.44 2.54
CA PRO A 82 15.74 -0.70 3.91
C PRO A 82 16.62 -1.95 4.01
N LEU A 83 17.38 -2.03 5.11
CA LEU A 83 18.08 -3.25 5.48
C LEU A 83 17.08 -4.28 6.00
N GLU A 84 17.37 -5.56 5.78
CA GLU A 84 16.60 -6.65 6.39
C GLU A 84 16.67 -6.57 7.92
N GLY A 85 15.53 -6.81 8.58
CA GLY A 85 15.47 -6.77 10.04
C GLY A 85 14.11 -7.18 10.59
N ARG A 86 13.81 -6.72 11.82
CA ARG A 86 12.62 -7.17 12.58
C ARG A 86 11.64 -6.05 12.90
N VAL A 87 11.89 -4.83 12.46
CA VAL A 87 10.98 -3.72 12.72
C VAL A 87 9.95 -3.63 11.63
N ALA A 88 8.68 -3.71 11.98
CA ALA A 88 7.57 -3.44 11.09
C ALA A 88 7.14 -1.98 11.22
N LEU A 89 6.84 -1.33 10.10
CA LEU A 89 6.50 0.09 10.04
C LEU A 89 5.27 0.33 9.16
N SER A 90 4.26 1.00 9.70
CA SER A 90 3.14 1.52 8.92
C SER A 90 3.03 3.04 9.03
N THR A 91 2.68 3.68 7.93
CA THR A 91 2.43 5.13 7.86
C THR A 91 1.34 5.46 6.84
N GLN A 92 0.59 6.54 7.07
CA GLN A 92 -0.29 7.09 6.05
C GLN A 92 0.48 7.95 5.04
N SER A 93 1.44 8.74 5.55
CA SER A 93 2.21 9.69 4.74
C SER A 93 3.38 9.01 4.04
N GLY A 94 3.39 9.04 2.70
CA GLY A 94 4.52 8.56 1.91
C GLY A 94 5.82 9.32 2.20
N ALA A 95 5.74 10.65 2.32
CA ALA A 95 6.91 11.49 2.60
C ALA A 95 7.52 11.19 3.98
N LEU A 96 6.68 11.03 5.02
CA LEU A 96 7.15 10.62 6.34
C LEU A 96 7.74 9.21 6.30
N GLY A 97 7.12 8.29 5.57
CA GLY A 97 7.63 6.94 5.37
C GLY A 97 9.03 6.94 4.77
N LEU A 98 9.27 7.74 3.73
CA LEU A 98 10.60 7.91 3.11
C LEU A 98 11.63 8.41 4.11
N ALA A 99 11.30 9.45 4.88
CA ALA A 99 12.21 10.02 5.88
C ALA A 99 12.58 8.99 6.95
N ILE A 100 11.60 8.19 7.41
CA ILE A 100 11.84 7.14 8.41
C ILE A 100 12.70 6.01 7.82
N LEU A 101 12.46 5.58 6.59
CA LEU A 101 13.27 4.54 5.93
C LEU A 101 14.73 5.00 5.75
N ASP A 102 14.96 6.25 5.33
CA ASP A 102 16.31 6.81 5.21
C ASP A 102 17.00 6.88 6.59
N TYR A 103 16.28 7.35 7.61
CA TYR A 103 16.81 7.44 8.96
C TYR A 103 17.12 6.06 9.57
N ALA A 104 16.22 5.09 9.40
CA ALA A 104 16.43 3.72 9.83
C ALA A 104 17.70 3.12 9.19
N ARG A 105 17.91 3.37 7.89
CA ARG A 105 19.10 2.92 7.18
C ARG A 105 20.38 3.54 7.76
N ARG A 106 20.40 4.84 8.08
CA ARG A 106 21.54 5.53 8.71
C ARG A 106 21.88 4.98 10.08
N LEU A 107 20.87 4.52 10.81
CA LEU A 107 21.02 3.89 12.13
C LEU A 107 21.34 2.38 12.07
N ASN A 108 21.46 1.80 10.87
CA ASN A 108 21.55 0.36 10.65
C ASN A 108 20.37 -0.42 11.26
N LEU A 109 19.20 0.21 11.35
CA LEU A 109 17.97 -0.41 11.83
C LEU A 109 17.30 -1.17 10.68
N GLY A 110 17.21 -2.49 10.80
CA GLY A 110 16.58 -3.35 9.80
C GLY A 110 15.05 -3.33 9.91
N ILE A 111 14.40 -3.22 8.76
CA ILE A 111 12.94 -3.23 8.61
C ILE A 111 12.51 -4.57 8.02
N SER A 112 11.59 -5.29 8.67
CA SER A 112 10.99 -6.51 8.12
C SER A 112 9.93 -6.17 7.08
N THR A 113 9.02 -5.26 7.45
CA THR A 113 7.89 -4.87 6.62
C THR A 113 7.67 -3.36 6.72
N PHE A 114 7.47 -2.72 5.58
CA PHE A 114 7.03 -1.34 5.49
C PHE A 114 5.72 -1.27 4.71
N ALA A 115 4.75 -0.52 5.22
CA ALA A 115 3.48 -0.27 4.55
C ALA A 115 3.10 1.22 4.64
N SER A 116 3.09 1.91 3.50
CA SER A 116 2.43 3.21 3.36
C SER A 116 1.00 2.94 2.88
N ILE A 117 0.01 3.20 3.73
CA ILE A 117 -1.38 2.82 3.48
C ILE A 117 -2.24 3.94 2.89
N GLY A 118 -1.69 5.16 2.77
CA GLY A 118 -2.38 6.28 2.13
C GLY A 118 -3.76 6.57 2.73
N ASN A 119 -4.79 6.55 1.90
CA ASN A 119 -6.18 6.77 2.33
C ASN A 119 -6.74 5.63 3.20
N LYS A 120 -6.06 4.48 3.27
CA LYS A 120 -6.47 3.29 4.04
C LYS A 120 -7.92 2.85 3.77
N ALA A 121 -8.29 2.80 2.50
CA ALA A 121 -9.66 2.56 2.08
C ALA A 121 -10.14 1.13 2.38
N ASP A 122 -9.24 0.12 2.36
CA ASP A 122 -9.55 -1.27 2.71
C ASP A 122 -8.64 -1.78 3.83
N VAL A 123 -7.33 -1.93 3.56
CA VAL A 123 -6.37 -2.34 4.59
C VAL A 123 -6.02 -1.14 5.46
N SER A 124 -6.19 -1.30 6.77
CA SER A 124 -5.93 -0.30 7.80
C SER A 124 -4.70 -0.67 8.65
N GLY A 125 -4.29 0.25 9.53
CA GLY A 125 -3.24 -0.05 10.51
C GLY A 125 -3.60 -1.20 11.46
N ASN A 126 -4.88 -1.40 11.77
CA ASN A 126 -5.33 -2.51 12.63
C ASN A 126 -5.11 -3.87 11.94
N ASP A 127 -5.40 -3.97 10.63
CA ASP A 127 -5.12 -5.17 9.85
C ASP A 127 -3.63 -5.52 9.86
N LEU A 128 -2.77 -4.51 9.73
CA LEU A 128 -1.32 -4.69 9.75
C LEU A 128 -0.81 -5.10 11.13
N ILE A 129 -1.30 -4.50 12.21
CA ILE A 129 -0.93 -4.88 13.59
C ILE A 129 -1.35 -6.33 13.85
N GLN A 130 -2.54 -6.72 13.45
CA GLN A 130 -3.01 -8.11 13.57
C GLN A 130 -2.11 -9.08 12.79
N TYR A 131 -1.77 -8.74 11.55
CA TYR A 131 -0.86 -9.54 10.73
C TYR A 131 0.51 -9.69 11.39
N TRP A 132 1.08 -8.60 11.91
CA TRP A 132 2.41 -8.63 12.56
C TRP A 132 2.43 -9.30 13.93
N ALA A 133 1.28 -9.44 14.58
CA ALA A 133 1.20 -10.18 15.86
C ALA A 133 1.34 -11.70 15.67
N GLU A 134 1.15 -12.18 14.44
CA GLU A 134 1.22 -13.59 14.07
C GLU A 134 2.46 -13.93 13.21
N ASP A 135 3.30 -12.93 12.87
CA ASP A 135 4.45 -13.01 11.95
C ASP A 135 5.78 -13.33 12.68
#